data_46bb7030cb2080f23d5eb1edf5564973
#
_entry.id   46bb7030cb2080f23d5eb1edf5564973
#
_cell.length_a   1.000
_cell.length_b   1.000
_cell.length_c   1.000
_cell.angle_alpha   90.00
_cell.angle_beta   90.00
_cell.angle_gamma   90.00
#
_symmetry.space_group_name_H-M   'P 1'
#
loop_
_entity.id
_entity.type
_entity.pdbx_description
1 polymer ?
#
loop_
_entity_poly.entity_id
_entity_poly.type
_entity_poly.pdbx_seq_one_letter_code
_entity_poly.pdbx_strand_id
1 'polypeptide(L)'
;MELVIGCVGKPSAGKSTFFNAVTDGKAKVGNFPFTTIEPNEGITYYMTECPCKSRGKSALCKPKYGSCVDGTRHIPVKLLDVAGLIPGASEGAGLGNKFLDDLRHAHVLMHIVDVSGTTNEKGEATIGYDPLNDADWLTSEIHNWIYNNLWRRWSSIARRHTATQAPLRNTFQAQLSGYGASASTVVAVLNSLGDLAKEPCTLTTWGEAEVHKLVDAFLAVRFPTILVLNKADIGNDTDKNIENVAEKYGSDKCFVASAASECFLRNMHAKHIIKYEPGEMMFTTHEDDPSLKIPEPKMSKRLDHVMDMVLFRHGSTGVRAAINAAVDLSNTVVAYPVKSLKNFTTAEGDVFGHAVLVRKGTTVREIAHIISPTVGANFAYAEGEDGRRLPEDEPVVTTNLIVKFTTVASKEGQASAPPPPVEDKKPKKEKAKETPSLE
;
A
#
# COMPACT_ATOMS: atom_id res chain seq x y z
N MET A 1 9.58 -1.75 2.58
CA MET A 1 8.43 -2.64 2.25
C MET A 1 7.61 -1.95 1.17
N GLU A 2 7.19 -2.68 0.15
CA GLU A 2 6.22 -2.19 -0.82
C GLU A 2 4.83 -2.26 -0.18
N LEU A 3 4.22 -1.10 0.11
CA LEU A 3 2.88 -1.05 0.65
C LEU A 3 1.88 -1.10 -0.51
N VAL A 4 0.93 -2.03 -0.45
CA VAL A 4 -0.13 -2.22 -1.44
C VAL A 4 -1.49 -1.95 -0.79
N ILE A 5 -2.23 -1.00 -1.33
CA ILE A 5 -3.59 -0.66 -0.92
C ILE A 5 -4.56 -1.27 -1.95
N GLY A 6 -5.53 -2.05 -1.51
CA GLY A 6 -6.56 -2.64 -2.38
C GLY A 6 -7.85 -1.82 -2.38
N CYS A 7 -8.29 -1.35 -3.56
CA CYS A 7 -9.61 -0.75 -3.74
C CYS A 7 -10.64 -1.86 -3.97
N VAL A 8 -11.60 -2.01 -3.08
CA VAL A 8 -12.63 -3.05 -3.11
C VAL A 8 -14.03 -2.42 -3.06
N GLY A 9 -15.06 -3.17 -3.45
CA GLY A 9 -16.45 -2.73 -3.39
C GLY A 9 -17.29 -3.30 -4.53
N LYS A 10 -18.61 -3.02 -4.50
CA LYS A 10 -19.55 -3.50 -5.51
C LYS A 10 -19.26 -2.93 -6.92
N PRO A 11 -19.82 -3.49 -8.00
CA PRO A 11 -19.85 -2.85 -9.31
C PRO A 11 -20.48 -1.45 -9.23
N SER A 12 -20.02 -0.53 -10.06
CA SER A 12 -20.50 0.86 -10.15
C SER A 12 -20.34 1.74 -8.89
N ALA A 13 -19.69 1.28 -7.81
CA ALA A 13 -19.38 2.11 -6.63
C ALA A 13 -18.36 3.24 -6.93
N GLY A 14 -17.67 3.20 -8.07
CA GLY A 14 -16.71 4.19 -8.49
C GLY A 14 -15.25 3.84 -8.20
N LYS A 15 -14.92 2.54 -7.99
CA LYS A 15 -13.54 2.07 -7.74
C LYS A 15 -12.54 2.55 -8.77
N SER A 16 -12.79 2.27 -10.05
CA SER A 16 -11.89 2.69 -11.13
C SER A 16 -11.84 4.21 -11.30
N THR A 17 -12.92 4.92 -10.96
CA THR A 17 -12.90 6.39 -10.92
C THR A 17 -12.01 6.89 -9.78
N PHE A 18 -12.12 6.29 -8.60
CA PHE A 18 -11.25 6.60 -7.47
C PHE A 18 -9.79 6.28 -7.79
N PHE A 19 -9.52 5.12 -8.35
CA PHE A 19 -8.20 4.72 -8.80
C PHE A 19 -7.59 5.77 -9.77
N ASN A 20 -8.36 6.19 -10.79
CA ASN A 20 -7.91 7.20 -11.75
C ASN A 20 -7.78 8.60 -11.12
N ALA A 21 -8.54 8.91 -10.07
CA ALA A 21 -8.46 10.16 -9.35
C ALA A 21 -7.15 10.34 -8.59
N VAL A 22 -6.56 9.24 -8.08
CA VAL A 22 -5.39 9.28 -7.19
C VAL A 22 -4.12 8.73 -7.82
N THR A 23 -4.21 8.09 -8.99
CA THR A 23 -3.04 7.58 -9.71
C THR A 23 -2.66 8.51 -10.87
N ASP A 24 -1.38 8.57 -11.15
CA ASP A 24 -0.89 9.22 -12.36
C ASP A 24 -0.93 8.19 -13.50
N GLY A 25 -1.92 8.28 -14.38
CA GLY A 25 -2.18 7.34 -15.48
C GLY A 25 -1.03 7.14 -16.48
N LYS A 26 0.12 7.81 -16.27
CA LYS A 26 1.40 7.66 -16.96
C LYS A 26 2.54 7.90 -15.98
N ALA A 27 2.63 7.11 -14.92
CA ALA A 27 3.80 7.13 -14.07
C ALA A 27 5.04 6.80 -14.91
N LYS A 28 5.94 7.77 -15.08
CA LYS A 28 7.20 7.55 -15.80
C LYS A 28 7.99 6.50 -15.04
N VAL A 29 8.33 5.42 -15.73
CA VAL A 29 9.26 4.38 -15.24
C VAL A 29 10.51 5.09 -14.70
N GLY A 30 10.80 4.93 -13.40
CA GLY A 30 11.96 5.53 -12.74
C GLY A 30 11.67 6.46 -11.55
N ASN A 31 10.46 6.96 -11.38
CA ASN A 31 10.11 7.84 -10.25
C ASN A 31 9.63 7.08 -8.98
N PHE A 32 9.71 5.77 -8.96
CA PHE A 32 9.28 4.91 -7.84
C PHE A 32 10.16 3.66 -7.72
N PRO A 33 10.26 3.08 -6.51
CA PRO A 33 11.15 1.95 -6.24
C PRO A 33 10.63 0.59 -6.74
N PHE A 34 9.50 0.56 -7.49
CA PHE A 34 8.86 -0.68 -7.95
C PHE A 34 9.37 -1.04 -9.35
N THR A 35 9.71 -2.29 -9.56
CA THR A 35 10.33 -2.76 -10.82
C THR A 35 9.32 -3.05 -11.94
N THR A 36 8.06 -3.37 -11.58
CA THR A 36 7.00 -3.73 -12.54
C THR A 36 5.66 -3.22 -12.02
N ILE A 37 4.83 -2.68 -12.91
CA ILE A 37 3.42 -2.34 -12.65
C ILE A 37 2.59 -3.25 -13.53
N GLU A 38 1.73 -4.06 -12.91
CA GLU A 38 0.81 -4.95 -13.62
C GLU A 38 -0.48 -4.23 -14.04
N PRO A 39 -1.26 -4.80 -14.96
CA PRO A 39 -2.61 -4.30 -15.25
C PRO A 39 -3.44 -4.20 -13.94
N ASN A 40 -4.17 -3.10 -13.78
CA ASN A 40 -4.93 -2.73 -12.57
C ASN A 40 -4.09 -2.34 -11.35
N GLU A 41 -2.77 -2.19 -11.48
CA GLU A 41 -1.92 -1.54 -10.49
C GLU A 41 -1.64 -0.09 -10.88
N GLY A 42 -1.53 0.78 -9.90
CA GLY A 42 -1.17 2.18 -10.07
C GLY A 42 -0.31 2.67 -8.92
N ILE A 43 0.30 3.82 -9.10
CA ILE A 43 1.06 4.51 -8.07
C ILE A 43 0.25 5.69 -7.56
N THR A 44 0.07 5.75 -6.26
CA THR A 44 -0.43 6.90 -5.52
C THR A 44 0.59 7.36 -4.49
N TYR A 45 0.31 8.47 -3.78
CA TYR A 45 1.28 9.05 -2.87
C TYR A 45 0.69 9.21 -1.47
N TYR A 46 1.39 8.65 -0.49
CA TYR A 46 1.21 8.99 0.92
C TYR A 46 1.88 10.33 1.19
N MET A 47 1.15 11.26 1.73
CA MET A 47 1.62 12.62 2.00
C MET A 47 1.80 12.82 3.50
N THR A 48 3.03 13.09 3.92
CA THR A 48 3.38 13.27 5.33
C THR A 48 4.39 14.40 5.49
N GLU A 49 4.53 14.91 6.72
CA GLU A 49 5.53 15.93 7.02
C GLU A 49 6.95 15.38 6.81
N CYS A 50 7.76 16.12 6.08
CA CYS A 50 9.15 15.79 5.83
C CYS A 50 10.04 16.41 6.92
N PRO A 51 11.01 15.67 7.49
CA PRO A 51 11.95 16.24 8.46
C PRO A 51 12.79 17.40 7.90
N CYS A 52 12.85 17.59 6.59
CA CYS A 52 13.54 18.73 5.97
C CYS A 52 12.96 20.08 6.44
N LYS A 53 11.66 20.16 6.74
CA LYS A 53 10.99 21.37 7.20
C LYS A 53 11.52 21.79 8.58
N SER A 54 11.48 20.87 9.53
CA SER A 54 11.96 21.12 10.91
C SER A 54 13.49 21.32 11.01
N ARG A 55 14.23 20.87 9.99
CA ARG A 55 15.70 21.02 9.92
C ARG A 55 16.17 22.19 9.04
N GLY A 56 15.25 23.03 8.54
CA GLY A 56 15.57 24.18 7.67
C GLY A 56 16.24 23.77 6.35
N LYS A 57 15.91 22.59 5.82
CA LYS A 57 16.49 22.00 4.61
C LYS A 57 15.48 21.87 3.47
N SER A 58 14.29 22.48 3.55
CA SER A 58 13.24 22.33 2.54
C SER A 58 13.70 22.67 1.13
N ALA A 59 14.45 23.76 0.96
CA ALA A 59 14.98 24.19 -0.35
C ALA A 59 16.03 23.22 -0.95
N LEU A 60 16.64 22.38 -0.13
CA LEU A 60 17.69 21.42 -0.52
C LEU A 60 17.15 19.97 -0.59
N CYS A 61 15.89 19.77 -0.15
CA CYS A 61 15.31 18.43 -0.11
C CYS A 61 15.11 17.90 -1.54
N LYS A 62 15.75 16.75 -1.82
CA LYS A 62 15.76 16.16 -3.15
C LYS A 62 15.42 14.68 -3.09
N PRO A 63 14.11 14.35 -3.08
CA PRO A 63 13.65 12.96 -3.10
C PRO A 63 14.12 12.19 -4.32
N LYS A 64 14.61 10.97 -4.14
CA LYS A 64 14.89 10.05 -5.23
C LYS A 64 13.58 9.51 -5.85
N TYR A 65 12.59 9.26 -5.00
CA TYR A 65 11.26 8.80 -5.40
C TYR A 65 10.19 9.73 -4.84
N GLY A 66 9.16 9.99 -5.64
CA GLY A 66 8.12 10.94 -5.30
C GLY A 66 8.63 12.39 -5.35
N SER A 67 8.10 13.23 -4.46
CA SER A 67 8.45 14.66 -4.36
C SER A 67 8.44 15.15 -2.91
N CYS A 68 8.94 16.35 -2.71
CA CYS A 68 8.77 17.09 -1.45
C CYS A 68 8.42 18.54 -1.80
N VAL A 69 7.21 18.94 -1.49
CA VAL A 69 6.68 20.29 -1.78
C VAL A 69 6.42 20.98 -0.44
N ASP A 70 7.05 22.11 -0.20
CA ASP A 70 6.93 22.90 1.03
C ASP A 70 7.04 22.11 2.35
N GLY A 71 7.91 21.10 2.35
CA GLY A 71 8.10 20.22 3.51
C GLY A 71 7.04 19.13 3.65
N THR A 72 6.17 18.93 2.67
CA THR A 72 5.30 17.77 2.56
C THR A 72 5.93 16.73 1.64
N ARG A 73 6.24 15.56 2.20
CA ARG A 73 6.82 14.44 1.46
C ARG A 73 5.74 13.60 0.82
N HIS A 74 5.87 13.37 -0.47
CA HIS A 74 5.02 12.47 -1.24
C HIS A 74 5.75 11.13 -1.43
N ILE A 75 5.33 10.12 -0.68
CA ILE A 75 5.96 8.80 -0.69
C ILE A 75 5.12 7.88 -1.58
N PRO A 76 5.70 7.26 -2.63
CA PRO A 76 4.93 6.41 -3.53
C PRO A 76 4.49 5.12 -2.82
N VAL A 77 3.21 4.77 -3.02
CA VAL A 77 2.59 3.52 -2.57
C VAL A 77 1.82 2.89 -3.72
N LYS A 78 1.73 1.57 -3.76
CA LYS A 78 0.95 0.88 -4.79
C LYS A 78 -0.53 0.87 -4.45
N LEU A 79 -1.35 1.12 -5.46
CA LEU A 79 -2.79 0.98 -5.41
C LEU A 79 -3.22 -0.11 -6.41
N LEU A 80 -4.07 -1.02 -5.95
CA LEU A 80 -4.61 -2.12 -6.74
C LEU A 80 -6.11 -1.90 -6.95
N ASP A 81 -6.56 -1.81 -8.21
CA ASP A 81 -7.98 -1.82 -8.57
C ASP A 81 -8.48 -3.26 -8.60
N VAL A 82 -9.02 -3.72 -7.48
CA VAL A 82 -9.54 -5.08 -7.34
C VAL A 82 -10.89 -5.19 -8.05
N ALA A 83 -11.09 -6.26 -8.81
CA ALA A 83 -12.33 -6.51 -9.53
C ALA A 83 -13.56 -6.40 -8.60
N GLY A 84 -14.65 -5.82 -9.10
CA GLY A 84 -15.90 -5.69 -8.32
C GLY A 84 -16.42 -7.05 -7.88
N LEU A 85 -16.67 -7.20 -6.60
CA LEU A 85 -17.29 -8.38 -6.03
C LEU A 85 -18.82 -8.27 -6.15
N ILE A 86 -19.47 -9.39 -6.40
CA ILE A 86 -20.95 -9.50 -6.38
C ILE A 86 -21.36 -10.48 -5.28
N PRO A 87 -22.56 -10.33 -4.69
CA PRO A 87 -23.08 -11.28 -3.71
C PRO A 87 -23.06 -12.72 -4.20
N GLY A 88 -22.66 -13.67 -3.32
CA GLY A 88 -22.53 -15.09 -3.66
C GLY A 88 -21.21 -15.49 -4.32
N ALA A 89 -20.23 -14.61 -4.39
CA ALA A 89 -18.90 -14.95 -4.91
C ALA A 89 -18.18 -16.00 -4.06
N SER A 90 -18.45 -16.05 -2.75
CA SER A 90 -17.97 -17.08 -1.81
C SER A 90 -18.50 -18.48 -2.14
N GLU A 91 -19.64 -18.59 -2.82
CA GLU A 91 -20.25 -19.83 -3.27
C GLU A 91 -19.88 -20.21 -4.71
N GLY A 92 -18.98 -19.45 -5.34
CA GLY A 92 -18.48 -19.71 -6.70
C GLY A 92 -19.16 -18.90 -7.80
N ALA A 93 -19.98 -17.88 -7.45
CA ALA A 93 -20.55 -16.97 -8.43
C ALA A 93 -19.48 -15.99 -8.96
N GLY A 94 -19.35 -15.90 -10.28
CA GLY A 94 -18.51 -14.91 -10.94
C GLY A 94 -16.99 -15.10 -10.79
N LEU A 95 -16.24 -13.99 -10.71
CA LEU A 95 -14.76 -13.94 -10.65
C LEU A 95 -14.19 -14.09 -9.23
N GLY A 96 -14.93 -14.74 -8.29
CA GLY A 96 -14.57 -14.79 -6.86
C GLY A 96 -13.14 -15.25 -6.58
N ASN A 97 -12.63 -16.25 -7.29
CA ASN A 97 -11.25 -16.74 -7.09
C ASN A 97 -10.20 -15.70 -7.49
N LYS A 98 -10.42 -14.94 -8.57
CA LYS A 98 -9.49 -13.88 -8.99
C LYS A 98 -9.49 -12.73 -8.00
N PHE A 99 -10.68 -12.30 -7.54
CA PHE A 99 -10.78 -11.27 -6.50
C PHE A 99 -9.94 -11.61 -5.28
N LEU A 100 -10.03 -12.85 -4.83
CA LEU A 100 -9.33 -13.31 -3.63
C LEU A 100 -7.82 -13.46 -3.85
N ASP A 101 -7.42 -13.80 -5.08
CA ASP A 101 -6.03 -13.83 -5.47
C ASP A 101 -5.42 -12.41 -5.45
N ASP A 102 -6.16 -11.43 -5.97
CA ASP A 102 -5.78 -10.02 -5.89
C ASP A 102 -5.75 -9.52 -4.44
N LEU A 103 -6.77 -9.87 -3.63
CA LEU A 103 -6.90 -9.43 -2.24
C LEU A 103 -5.72 -9.86 -1.36
N ARG A 104 -5.17 -11.05 -1.55
CA ARG A 104 -4.04 -11.55 -0.73
C ARG A 104 -2.78 -10.70 -0.86
N HIS A 105 -2.64 -9.92 -1.92
CA HIS A 105 -1.50 -9.01 -2.14
C HIS A 105 -1.69 -7.66 -1.44
N ALA A 106 -2.91 -7.25 -1.15
CA ALA A 106 -3.19 -6.00 -0.44
C ALA A 106 -2.77 -6.09 1.04
N HIS A 107 -2.22 -5.01 1.58
CA HIS A 107 -1.87 -4.86 2.99
C HIS A 107 -2.97 -4.16 3.79
N VAL A 108 -3.74 -3.30 3.15
CA VAL A 108 -4.88 -2.56 3.69
C VAL A 108 -5.93 -2.44 2.60
N LEU A 109 -7.20 -2.42 2.99
CA LEU A 109 -8.31 -2.30 2.07
C LEU A 109 -8.97 -0.93 2.19
N MET A 110 -9.32 -0.37 1.03
CA MET A 110 -10.20 0.77 0.88
C MET A 110 -11.51 0.28 0.30
N HIS A 111 -12.52 0.17 1.12
CA HIS A 111 -13.85 -0.24 0.69
C HIS A 111 -14.63 0.97 0.16
N ILE A 112 -14.77 1.04 -1.17
CA ILE A 112 -15.47 2.12 -1.85
C ILE A 112 -16.98 1.83 -1.82
N VAL A 113 -17.72 2.66 -1.09
CA VAL A 113 -19.16 2.58 -0.88
C VAL A 113 -19.84 3.71 -1.63
N ASP A 114 -20.89 3.40 -2.40
CA ASP A 114 -21.72 4.39 -3.12
C ASP A 114 -22.78 4.96 -2.17
N VAL A 115 -22.52 6.16 -1.61
CA VAL A 115 -23.45 6.81 -0.68
C VAL A 115 -24.60 7.57 -1.34
N SER A 116 -24.61 7.65 -2.68
CA SER A 116 -25.69 8.32 -3.40
C SER A 116 -27.03 7.57 -3.34
N GLY A 117 -27.01 6.26 -3.02
CA GLY A 117 -28.20 5.42 -3.03
C GLY A 117 -28.77 5.17 -4.42
N THR A 118 -27.99 5.45 -5.48
CA THR A 118 -28.44 5.35 -6.89
C THR A 118 -28.10 4.02 -7.56
N THR A 119 -27.42 3.09 -6.88
CA THR A 119 -27.09 1.77 -7.40
C THR A 119 -27.36 0.68 -6.37
N ASN A 120 -27.93 -0.46 -6.80
CA ASN A 120 -28.16 -1.62 -5.96
C ASN A 120 -26.87 -2.46 -5.78
N GLU A 121 -26.96 -3.60 -5.08
CA GLU A 121 -25.84 -4.51 -4.79
C GLU A 121 -25.17 -5.09 -6.05
N LYS A 122 -25.87 -5.12 -7.18
CA LYS A 122 -25.35 -5.58 -8.49
C LYS A 122 -24.74 -4.43 -9.30
N GLY A 123 -24.83 -3.18 -8.80
CA GLY A 123 -24.38 -1.99 -9.51
C GLY A 123 -25.36 -1.49 -10.58
N GLU A 124 -26.60 -1.96 -10.56
CA GLU A 124 -27.67 -1.51 -11.45
C GLU A 124 -28.33 -0.26 -10.88
N ALA A 125 -28.85 0.61 -11.77
CA ALA A 125 -29.50 1.85 -11.36
C ALA A 125 -30.74 1.59 -10.50
N THR A 126 -30.87 2.30 -9.38
CA THR A 126 -31.99 2.23 -8.44
C THR A 126 -32.18 3.57 -7.76
N ILE A 127 -33.19 3.70 -6.87
CA ILE A 127 -33.43 4.88 -6.07
C ILE A 127 -33.63 4.44 -4.61
N GLY A 128 -32.95 5.13 -3.67
CA GLY A 128 -33.14 4.90 -2.25
C GLY A 128 -32.50 3.60 -1.72
N TYR A 129 -31.46 3.10 -2.36
CA TYR A 129 -30.68 1.98 -1.86
C TYR A 129 -29.89 2.39 -0.62
N ASP A 130 -29.92 1.56 0.42
CA ASP A 130 -29.18 1.80 1.66
C ASP A 130 -27.71 1.36 1.53
N PRO A 131 -26.74 2.29 1.59
CA PRO A 131 -25.32 1.97 1.49
C PRO A 131 -24.77 1.11 2.65
N LEU A 132 -25.47 1.02 3.77
CA LEU A 132 -25.11 0.11 4.86
C LEU A 132 -25.06 -1.35 4.40
N ASN A 133 -25.95 -1.74 3.48
CA ASN A 133 -25.94 -3.08 2.92
C ASN A 133 -24.62 -3.40 2.22
N ASP A 134 -24.04 -2.43 1.50
CA ASP A 134 -22.75 -2.60 0.84
C ASP A 134 -21.61 -2.73 1.84
N ALA A 135 -21.61 -1.86 2.88
CA ALA A 135 -20.58 -1.85 3.91
C ALA A 135 -20.53 -3.17 4.68
N ASP A 136 -21.70 -3.72 5.03
CA ASP A 136 -21.83 -4.98 5.76
C ASP A 136 -21.46 -6.19 4.90
N TRP A 137 -21.93 -6.18 3.67
CA TRP A 137 -21.85 -7.34 2.79
C TRP A 137 -20.42 -7.76 2.46
N LEU A 138 -19.54 -6.83 2.11
CA LEU A 138 -18.16 -7.16 1.70
C LEU A 138 -17.39 -7.91 2.78
N THR A 139 -17.49 -7.43 4.02
CA THR A 139 -16.82 -8.07 5.17
C THR A 139 -17.36 -9.47 5.38
N SER A 140 -18.70 -9.62 5.31
CA SER A 140 -19.38 -10.91 5.45
C SER A 140 -18.99 -11.88 4.34
N GLU A 141 -18.83 -11.41 3.10
CA GLU A 141 -18.47 -12.24 1.94
C GLU A 141 -17.04 -12.79 2.08
N ILE A 142 -16.07 -11.95 2.45
CA ILE A 142 -14.69 -12.38 2.69
C ILE A 142 -14.63 -13.36 3.88
N HIS A 143 -15.37 -13.06 4.96
CA HIS A 143 -15.48 -13.92 6.13
C HIS A 143 -16.00 -15.32 5.74
N ASN A 144 -17.16 -15.36 5.08
CA ASN A 144 -17.81 -16.62 4.67
C ASN A 144 -16.92 -17.45 3.76
N TRP A 145 -16.20 -16.80 2.84
CA TRP A 145 -15.29 -17.52 1.96
C TRP A 145 -14.14 -18.20 2.72
N ILE A 146 -13.49 -17.50 3.66
CA ILE A 146 -12.41 -18.08 4.47
C ILE A 146 -12.98 -19.16 5.40
N TYR A 147 -14.09 -18.87 6.07
CA TYR A 147 -14.77 -19.79 6.96
C TYR A 147 -15.14 -21.10 6.25
N ASN A 148 -15.86 -21.03 5.12
CA ASN A 148 -16.29 -22.20 4.36
C ASN A 148 -15.11 -23.07 3.92
N ASN A 149 -14.01 -22.45 3.50
CA ASN A 149 -12.79 -23.16 3.11
C ASN A 149 -12.08 -23.84 4.31
N LEU A 150 -12.08 -23.23 5.48
CA LEU A 150 -11.53 -23.81 6.70
C LEU A 150 -12.47 -24.90 7.23
N TRP A 151 -13.76 -24.60 7.36
CA TRP A 151 -14.76 -25.50 7.95
C TRP A 151 -14.89 -26.83 7.21
N ARG A 152 -14.91 -26.78 5.87
CA ARG A 152 -14.94 -28.00 5.04
C ARG A 152 -13.82 -28.98 5.38
N ARG A 153 -12.68 -28.51 5.85
CA ARG A 153 -11.50 -29.34 6.18
C ARG A 153 -11.22 -29.38 7.68
N TRP A 154 -12.05 -28.74 8.51
CA TRP A 154 -11.76 -28.53 9.93
C TRP A 154 -11.48 -29.81 10.68
N SER A 155 -12.30 -30.85 10.55
CA SER A 155 -12.09 -32.14 11.20
C SER A 155 -10.75 -32.79 10.85
N SER A 156 -10.25 -32.59 9.62
CA SER A 156 -8.94 -33.11 9.20
C SER A 156 -7.80 -32.29 9.79
N ILE A 157 -7.96 -30.95 9.84
CA ILE A 157 -7.00 -30.01 10.43
C ILE A 157 -6.83 -30.33 11.93
N ALA A 158 -7.94 -30.43 12.66
CA ALA A 158 -7.96 -30.70 14.10
C ALA A 158 -7.33 -32.05 14.43
N ARG A 159 -7.68 -33.11 13.69
CA ARG A 159 -7.07 -34.47 13.89
C ARG A 159 -5.57 -34.45 13.61
N ARG A 160 -5.11 -33.79 12.54
CA ARG A 160 -3.68 -33.67 12.21
C ARG A 160 -2.94 -32.92 13.32
N HIS A 161 -3.48 -31.80 13.79
CA HIS A 161 -2.90 -31.02 14.89
C HIS A 161 -2.68 -31.91 16.13
N THR A 162 -3.71 -32.62 16.55
CA THR A 162 -3.63 -33.53 17.71
C THR A 162 -2.63 -34.67 17.50
N ALA A 163 -2.63 -35.27 16.31
CA ALA A 163 -1.72 -36.39 16.00
C ALA A 163 -0.24 -35.98 15.95
N THR A 164 0.05 -34.75 15.46
CA THR A 164 1.42 -34.26 15.32
C THR A 164 1.91 -33.52 16.55
N GLN A 165 1.02 -33.18 17.48
CA GLN A 165 1.32 -32.29 18.64
C GLN A 165 2.07 -31.04 18.24
N ALA A 166 1.77 -30.51 17.03
CA ALA A 166 2.41 -29.33 16.51
C ALA A 166 1.96 -28.08 17.30
N PRO A 167 2.83 -27.06 17.48
CA PRO A 167 2.39 -25.80 18.03
C PRO A 167 1.24 -25.21 17.21
N LEU A 168 0.26 -24.58 17.87
CA LEU A 168 -0.93 -23.99 17.25
C LEU A 168 -0.57 -22.99 16.15
N ARG A 169 0.50 -22.20 16.38
CA ARG A 169 1.08 -21.28 15.40
C ARG A 169 1.42 -21.98 14.07
N ASN A 170 2.03 -23.16 14.10
CA ASN A 170 2.43 -23.87 12.89
C ASN A 170 1.21 -24.40 12.13
N THR A 171 0.21 -24.89 12.87
CA THR A 171 -1.06 -25.35 12.29
C THR A 171 -1.77 -24.19 11.57
N PHE A 172 -1.94 -23.04 12.20
CA PHE A 172 -2.61 -21.90 11.58
C PHE A 172 -1.78 -21.25 10.48
N GLN A 173 -0.45 -21.20 10.61
CA GLN A 173 0.41 -20.77 9.52
C GLN A 173 0.19 -21.58 8.25
N ALA A 174 0.11 -22.91 8.36
CA ALA A 174 -0.14 -23.79 7.23
C ALA A 174 -1.52 -23.59 6.59
N GLN A 175 -2.55 -23.23 7.37
CA GLN A 175 -3.91 -23.03 6.86
C GLN A 175 -4.13 -21.61 6.32
N LEU A 176 -3.54 -20.58 6.91
CA LEU A 176 -3.80 -19.18 6.61
C LEU A 176 -2.79 -18.56 5.63
N SER A 177 -1.67 -19.25 5.32
CA SER A 177 -0.65 -18.75 4.38
C SER A 177 -1.22 -18.49 2.98
N GLY A 178 -2.17 -19.31 2.51
CA GLY A 178 -2.86 -19.12 1.24
C GLY A 178 -3.64 -17.80 1.14
N TYR A 179 -4.00 -17.20 2.28
CA TYR A 179 -4.65 -15.90 2.38
C TYR A 179 -3.66 -14.76 2.68
N GLY A 180 -2.37 -15.01 2.50
CA GLY A 180 -1.31 -14.02 2.71
C GLY A 180 -0.92 -13.81 4.17
N ALA A 181 -1.20 -14.76 5.07
CA ALA A 181 -0.76 -14.69 6.45
C ALA A 181 0.76 -14.89 6.57
N SER A 182 1.44 -13.92 7.17
CA SER A 182 2.83 -14.04 7.62
C SER A 182 2.89 -14.71 9.01
N ALA A 183 4.07 -15.15 9.43
CA ALA A 183 4.26 -15.67 10.78
C ALA A 183 3.89 -14.66 11.88
N SER A 184 4.18 -13.37 11.66
CA SER A 184 3.77 -12.29 12.57
C SER A 184 2.26 -12.07 12.57
N THR A 185 1.59 -12.20 11.43
CA THR A 185 0.12 -12.15 11.35
C THR A 185 -0.50 -13.25 12.19
N VAL A 186 -0.02 -14.48 12.09
CA VAL A 186 -0.55 -15.62 12.89
C VAL A 186 -0.34 -15.40 14.39
N VAL A 187 0.83 -14.90 14.80
CA VAL A 187 1.08 -14.54 16.21
C VAL A 187 0.09 -13.48 16.71
N ALA A 188 -0.15 -12.43 15.92
CA ALA A 188 -1.12 -11.39 16.28
C ALA A 188 -2.55 -11.94 16.39
N VAL A 189 -2.95 -12.84 15.49
CA VAL A 189 -4.26 -13.54 15.54
C VAL A 189 -4.37 -14.37 16.82
N LEU A 190 -3.35 -15.18 17.14
CA LEU A 190 -3.35 -16.00 18.36
C LEU A 190 -3.44 -15.12 19.62
N ASN A 191 -2.73 -14.02 19.66
CA ASN A 191 -2.81 -13.06 20.78
C ASN A 191 -4.22 -12.46 20.92
N SER A 192 -4.90 -12.17 19.81
CA SER A 192 -6.27 -11.62 19.86
C SER A 192 -7.32 -12.66 20.26
N LEU A 193 -7.07 -13.93 20.04
CA LEU A 193 -7.94 -15.02 20.48
C LEU A 193 -7.84 -15.30 22.01
N GLY A 194 -6.79 -14.83 22.66
CA GLY A 194 -6.60 -14.92 24.10
C GLY A 194 -6.70 -16.36 24.62
N ASP A 195 -7.62 -16.60 25.57
CA ASP A 195 -7.79 -17.90 26.22
C ASP A 195 -8.14 -19.04 25.27
N LEU A 196 -8.79 -18.75 24.15
CA LEU A 196 -9.13 -19.74 23.13
C LEU A 196 -7.89 -20.36 22.47
N ALA A 197 -6.80 -19.60 22.39
CA ALA A 197 -5.53 -20.03 21.80
C ALA A 197 -4.48 -20.45 22.83
N LYS A 198 -4.82 -20.59 24.11
CA LYS A 198 -3.88 -21.09 25.14
C LYS A 198 -3.52 -22.55 24.90
N GLU A 199 -2.24 -22.84 24.89
CA GLU A 199 -1.75 -24.21 24.81
C GLU A 199 -1.72 -24.87 26.21
N PRO A 200 -2.03 -26.19 26.33
CA PRO A 200 -2.37 -27.08 25.24
C PRO A 200 -3.79 -26.86 24.70
N CYS A 201 -3.92 -26.55 23.40
CA CYS A 201 -5.20 -26.31 22.78
C CYS A 201 -5.68 -27.57 22.03
N THR A 202 -6.93 -27.95 22.28
CA THR A 202 -7.54 -29.12 21.64
C THR A 202 -8.48 -28.66 20.53
N LEU A 203 -7.97 -28.49 19.31
CA LEU A 203 -8.76 -28.06 18.15
C LEU A 203 -9.95 -28.97 17.82
N THR A 204 -9.94 -30.23 18.33
CA THR A 204 -11.07 -31.13 18.15
C THR A 204 -12.32 -30.76 18.94
N THR A 205 -12.20 -29.86 19.93
CA THR A 205 -13.33 -29.33 20.68
C THR A 205 -13.90 -28.05 20.08
N TRP A 206 -13.23 -27.46 19.06
CA TRP A 206 -13.71 -26.26 18.40
C TRP A 206 -14.87 -26.59 17.46
N GLY A 207 -16.00 -25.91 17.69
CA GLY A 207 -17.16 -25.92 16.81
C GLY A 207 -17.14 -24.73 15.82
N GLU A 208 -18.28 -24.49 15.21
CA GLU A 208 -18.48 -23.39 14.26
C GLU A 208 -18.15 -22.02 14.89
N ALA A 209 -18.61 -21.79 16.13
CA ALA A 209 -18.43 -20.51 16.82
C ALA A 209 -16.94 -20.16 17.04
N GLU A 210 -16.10 -21.13 17.40
CA GLU A 210 -14.67 -20.91 17.59
C GLU A 210 -13.95 -20.64 16.26
N VAL A 211 -14.36 -21.35 15.19
CA VAL A 211 -13.80 -21.12 13.85
C VAL A 211 -14.23 -19.77 13.28
N HIS A 212 -15.48 -19.31 13.54
CA HIS A 212 -15.90 -17.95 13.21
C HIS A 212 -15.03 -16.91 13.93
N LYS A 213 -14.80 -17.07 15.25
CA LYS A 213 -13.90 -16.18 16.01
C LYS A 213 -12.48 -16.17 15.45
N LEU A 214 -11.95 -17.30 15.02
CA LEU A 214 -10.64 -17.37 14.36
C LEU A 214 -10.62 -16.56 13.07
N VAL A 215 -11.67 -16.69 12.25
CA VAL A 215 -11.76 -15.94 10.96
C VAL A 215 -11.92 -14.44 11.22
N ASP A 216 -12.75 -14.03 12.19
CA ASP A 216 -12.90 -12.62 12.56
C ASP A 216 -11.59 -12.01 13.04
N ALA A 217 -10.88 -12.70 13.94
CA ALA A 217 -9.57 -12.30 14.43
C ALA A 217 -8.55 -12.20 13.28
N PHE A 218 -8.59 -13.15 12.34
CA PHE A 218 -7.73 -13.14 11.18
C PHE A 218 -8.02 -11.96 10.25
N LEU A 219 -9.29 -11.70 9.96
CA LEU A 219 -9.69 -10.57 9.11
C LEU A 219 -9.26 -9.23 9.71
N ALA A 220 -9.50 -9.04 11.00
CA ALA A 220 -9.13 -7.80 11.70
C ALA A 220 -7.63 -7.50 11.62
N VAL A 221 -6.77 -8.54 11.70
CA VAL A 221 -5.31 -8.39 11.64
C VAL A 221 -4.81 -8.29 10.20
N ARG A 222 -5.38 -9.10 9.30
CA ARG A 222 -4.82 -9.27 7.94
C ARG A 222 -5.33 -8.24 6.94
N PHE A 223 -6.59 -7.82 7.07
CA PHE A 223 -7.27 -6.93 6.16
C PHE A 223 -7.85 -5.70 6.88
N PRO A 224 -6.99 -4.87 7.53
CA PRO A 224 -7.45 -3.61 8.07
C PRO A 224 -8.13 -2.81 6.95
N THR A 225 -9.33 -2.28 7.21
CA THR A 225 -10.20 -1.70 6.19
C THR A 225 -10.70 -0.33 6.62
N ILE A 226 -10.63 0.64 5.71
CA ILE A 226 -11.35 1.91 5.79
C ILE A 226 -12.52 1.94 4.82
N LEU A 227 -13.56 2.71 5.13
CA LEU A 227 -14.69 2.97 4.25
C LEU A 227 -14.49 4.30 3.53
N VAL A 228 -14.55 4.29 2.20
CA VAL A 228 -14.54 5.49 1.38
C VAL A 228 -15.95 5.72 0.88
N LEU A 229 -16.63 6.70 1.44
CA LEU A 229 -18.01 7.09 1.19
C LEU A 229 -18.03 7.94 -0.08
N ASN A 230 -18.02 7.26 -1.23
CA ASN A 230 -17.84 7.88 -2.55
C ASN A 230 -19.17 8.32 -3.15
N LYS A 231 -19.09 9.24 -4.13
CA LYS A 231 -20.22 9.92 -4.79
C LYS A 231 -20.98 10.87 -3.86
N ALA A 232 -20.25 11.49 -2.93
CA ALA A 232 -20.81 12.46 -2.01
C ALA A 232 -21.36 13.72 -2.70
N ASP A 233 -21.08 13.90 -3.98
CA ASP A 233 -21.57 14.96 -4.86
C ASP A 233 -22.94 14.68 -5.49
N ILE A 234 -23.54 13.48 -5.25
CA ILE A 234 -24.77 13.04 -5.94
C ILE A 234 -25.86 12.70 -4.93
N GLY A 235 -27.06 13.27 -5.17
CA GLY A 235 -28.30 12.90 -4.47
C GLY A 235 -28.61 13.79 -3.25
N ASN A 236 -29.90 13.73 -2.85
CA ASN A 236 -30.41 14.55 -1.74
C ASN A 236 -30.27 13.86 -0.38
N ASP A 237 -30.22 12.53 -0.36
CA ASP A 237 -30.12 11.73 0.88
C ASP A 237 -28.69 11.36 1.25
N THR A 238 -27.71 11.89 0.52
CA THR A 238 -26.29 11.53 0.68
C THR A 238 -25.77 11.81 2.10
N ASP A 239 -26.12 12.94 2.71
CA ASP A 239 -25.68 13.27 4.08
C ASP A 239 -26.24 12.27 5.10
N LYS A 240 -27.52 11.95 5.01
CA LYS A 240 -28.16 10.95 5.87
C LYS A 240 -27.50 9.58 5.70
N ASN A 241 -27.17 9.19 4.48
CA ASN A 241 -26.48 7.94 4.21
C ASN A 241 -25.06 7.94 4.80
N ILE A 242 -24.35 9.07 4.70
CA ILE A 242 -23.01 9.26 5.31
C ILE A 242 -23.12 9.12 6.82
N GLU A 243 -24.05 9.84 7.45
CA GLU A 243 -24.28 9.79 8.89
C GLU A 243 -24.58 8.37 9.38
N ASN A 244 -25.49 7.66 8.72
CA ASN A 244 -25.86 6.29 9.09
C ASN A 244 -24.67 5.32 9.03
N VAL A 245 -23.82 5.43 7.98
CA VAL A 245 -22.63 4.58 7.87
C VAL A 245 -21.59 4.97 8.92
N ALA A 246 -21.37 6.27 9.15
CA ALA A 246 -20.41 6.75 10.13
C ALA A 246 -20.82 6.41 11.57
N GLU A 247 -22.13 6.42 11.90
CA GLU A 247 -22.64 6.00 13.20
C GLU A 247 -22.35 4.52 13.49
N LYS A 248 -22.52 3.66 12.48
CA LYS A 248 -22.30 2.21 12.63
C LYS A 248 -20.83 1.81 12.69
N TYR A 249 -19.99 2.39 11.82
CA TYR A 249 -18.60 1.96 11.64
C TYR A 249 -17.57 2.81 12.37
N GLY A 250 -17.97 3.98 12.87
CA GLY A 250 -17.10 4.99 13.45
C GLY A 250 -16.61 6.00 12.41
N SER A 251 -16.67 7.28 12.76
CA SER A 251 -16.22 8.38 11.90
C SER A 251 -14.71 8.35 11.62
N ASP A 252 -13.92 7.72 12.48
CA ASP A 252 -12.49 7.51 12.30
C ASP A 252 -12.13 6.54 11.17
N LYS A 253 -13.08 5.69 10.75
CA LYS A 253 -12.92 4.73 9.65
C LYS A 253 -13.64 5.13 8.37
N CYS A 254 -14.41 6.21 8.39
CA CYS A 254 -15.26 6.67 7.29
C CYS A 254 -14.70 7.95 6.66
N PHE A 255 -14.40 7.91 5.37
CA PHE A 255 -13.83 9.04 4.63
C PHE A 255 -14.76 9.41 3.48
N VAL A 256 -15.40 10.58 3.60
CA VAL A 256 -16.29 11.12 2.55
C VAL A 256 -15.47 11.50 1.34
N ALA A 257 -15.90 11.08 0.14
CA ALA A 257 -15.17 11.36 -1.09
C ALA A 257 -16.06 11.61 -2.30
N SER A 258 -15.55 12.43 -3.23
CA SER A 258 -16.04 12.54 -4.60
C SER A 258 -14.89 12.32 -5.58
N ALA A 259 -14.71 11.07 -5.99
CA ALA A 259 -13.67 10.70 -6.94
C ALA A 259 -13.89 11.34 -8.33
N ALA A 260 -15.14 11.52 -8.72
CA ALA A 260 -15.48 12.16 -10.00
C ALA A 260 -15.11 13.66 -10.02
N SER A 261 -15.31 14.35 -8.90
CA SER A 261 -14.91 15.74 -8.73
C SER A 261 -13.39 15.89 -8.72
N GLU A 262 -12.67 15.00 -8.05
CA GLU A 262 -11.19 14.99 -8.08
C GLU A 262 -10.66 14.81 -9.50
N CYS A 263 -11.15 13.80 -10.25
CA CYS A 263 -10.78 13.61 -11.64
C CYS A 263 -11.04 14.85 -12.49
N PHE A 264 -12.17 15.52 -12.24
CA PHE A 264 -12.54 16.73 -12.97
C PHE A 264 -11.60 17.90 -12.64
N LEU A 265 -11.32 18.17 -11.36
CA LEU A 265 -10.41 19.24 -10.93
C LEU A 265 -8.98 19.00 -11.46
N ARG A 266 -8.45 17.79 -11.36
CA ARG A 266 -7.13 17.45 -11.93
C ARG A 266 -7.08 17.66 -13.45
N ASN A 267 -8.13 17.31 -14.17
CA ASN A 267 -8.22 17.56 -15.61
C ASN A 267 -8.25 19.07 -15.93
N MET A 268 -8.99 19.87 -15.15
CA MET A 268 -9.03 21.32 -15.34
C MET A 268 -7.68 21.97 -15.02
N HIS A 269 -6.98 21.50 -13.97
CA HIS A 269 -5.62 21.91 -13.65
C HIS A 269 -4.64 21.57 -14.79
N ALA A 270 -4.67 20.34 -15.30
CA ALA A 270 -3.82 19.93 -16.42
C ALA A 270 -4.05 20.72 -17.71
N LYS A 271 -5.25 21.27 -17.91
CA LYS A 271 -5.59 22.15 -19.04
C LYS A 271 -5.24 23.64 -18.79
N HIS A 272 -4.68 23.98 -17.62
CA HIS A 272 -4.40 25.34 -17.19
C HIS A 272 -5.67 26.23 -17.14
N ILE A 273 -6.81 25.66 -16.73
CA ILE A 273 -8.07 26.40 -16.52
C ILE A 273 -8.16 26.84 -15.05
N ILE A 274 -7.68 25.99 -14.14
CA ILE A 274 -7.59 26.29 -12.71
C ILE A 274 -6.19 25.94 -12.21
N LYS A 275 -5.83 26.47 -11.03
CA LYS A 275 -4.71 25.99 -10.22
C LYS A 275 -5.31 25.28 -9.01
N TYR A 276 -5.03 23.98 -8.88
CA TYR A 276 -5.59 23.12 -7.83
C TYR A 276 -4.55 22.12 -7.36
N GLU A 277 -4.44 21.96 -6.05
CA GLU A 277 -3.64 20.92 -5.41
C GLU A 277 -4.58 19.89 -4.74
N PRO A 278 -4.37 18.60 -4.93
CA PRO A 278 -5.21 17.57 -4.33
C PRO A 278 -5.30 17.68 -2.81
N GLY A 279 -6.52 17.71 -2.29
CA GLY A 279 -6.80 17.84 -0.85
C GLY A 279 -7.01 19.27 -0.36
N GLU A 280 -6.89 20.28 -1.22
CA GLU A 280 -7.25 21.67 -0.89
C GLU A 280 -8.75 21.90 -0.94
N MET A 281 -9.20 22.87 -0.14
CA MET A 281 -10.60 23.32 -0.05
C MET A 281 -10.99 24.24 -1.21
N MET A 282 -10.03 24.79 -1.93
CA MET A 282 -10.25 25.80 -2.96
C MET A 282 -9.33 25.56 -4.16
N PHE A 283 -9.68 26.14 -5.28
CA PHE A 283 -8.83 26.27 -6.46
C PHE A 283 -8.83 27.72 -6.94
N THR A 284 -7.75 28.12 -7.59
CA THR A 284 -7.59 29.46 -8.18
C THR A 284 -8.12 29.44 -9.62
N THR A 285 -8.85 30.51 -10.03
CA THR A 285 -9.41 30.68 -11.37
C THR A 285 -8.72 31.81 -12.12
N HIS A 286 -9.14 32.07 -13.35
CA HIS A 286 -8.65 33.20 -14.16
C HIS A 286 -8.91 34.58 -13.48
N GLU A 287 -9.92 34.68 -12.63
CA GLU A 287 -10.23 35.92 -11.91
C GLU A 287 -9.13 36.30 -10.92
N ASP A 288 -8.53 35.27 -10.28
CA ASP A 288 -7.46 35.44 -9.30
C ASP A 288 -6.06 35.39 -9.95
N ASP A 289 -5.89 34.62 -11.03
CA ASP A 289 -4.64 34.47 -11.76
C ASP A 289 -4.90 34.60 -13.28
N PRO A 290 -4.65 35.76 -13.87
CA PRO A 290 -4.86 36.01 -15.31
C PRO A 290 -4.05 35.15 -16.26
N SER A 291 -3.06 34.38 -15.76
CA SER A 291 -2.30 33.42 -16.57
C SER A 291 -3.10 32.16 -16.91
N LEU A 292 -4.20 31.91 -16.20
CA LEU A 292 -5.08 30.76 -16.42
C LEU A 292 -6.06 31.05 -17.58
N LYS A 293 -6.53 30.00 -18.21
CA LYS A 293 -7.52 30.07 -19.29
C LYS A 293 -8.92 30.28 -18.74
N ILE A 294 -9.71 31.10 -19.45
CA ILE A 294 -11.14 31.28 -19.11
C ILE A 294 -11.90 29.99 -19.45
N PRO A 295 -12.63 29.41 -18.49
CA PRO A 295 -13.44 28.22 -18.75
C PRO A 295 -14.63 28.50 -19.66
N GLU A 296 -15.04 27.51 -20.44
CA GLU A 296 -16.34 27.58 -21.15
C GLU A 296 -17.51 27.67 -20.15
N PRO A 297 -18.65 28.29 -20.47
CA PRO A 297 -19.76 28.47 -19.54
C PRO A 297 -20.29 27.17 -18.90
N LYS A 298 -20.24 26.05 -19.63
CA LYS A 298 -20.60 24.73 -19.10
C LYS A 298 -19.59 24.21 -18.06
N MET A 299 -18.32 24.49 -18.29
CA MET A 299 -17.23 24.13 -17.37
C MET A 299 -17.25 24.98 -16.11
N SER A 300 -17.51 26.31 -16.25
CA SER A 300 -17.67 27.21 -15.12
C SER A 300 -18.78 26.72 -14.18
N LYS A 301 -19.98 26.50 -14.70
CA LYS A 301 -21.10 25.95 -13.88
C LYS A 301 -20.74 24.65 -13.15
N ARG A 302 -19.94 23.81 -13.77
CA ARG A 302 -19.49 22.55 -13.12
C ARG A 302 -18.44 22.81 -12.06
N LEU A 303 -17.54 23.79 -12.25
CA LEU A 303 -16.58 24.22 -11.24
C LEU A 303 -17.31 24.81 -10.03
N ASP A 304 -18.31 25.67 -10.25
CA ASP A 304 -19.15 26.26 -9.19
C ASP A 304 -19.86 25.14 -8.40
N HIS A 305 -20.45 24.16 -9.11
CA HIS A 305 -21.11 23.02 -8.47
C HIS A 305 -20.12 22.18 -7.61
N VAL A 306 -18.91 21.91 -8.10
CA VAL A 306 -17.89 21.19 -7.33
C VAL A 306 -17.43 22.01 -6.12
N MET A 307 -17.29 23.33 -6.27
CA MET A 307 -16.95 24.21 -5.17
C MET A 307 -18.00 24.14 -4.06
N ASP A 308 -19.28 24.31 -4.41
CA ASP A 308 -20.37 24.37 -3.44
C ASP A 308 -20.69 23.01 -2.81
N MET A 309 -20.84 21.98 -3.65
CA MET A 309 -21.37 20.68 -3.22
C MET A 309 -20.30 19.74 -2.67
N VAL A 310 -19.02 20.01 -2.94
CA VAL A 310 -17.92 19.12 -2.52
C VAL A 310 -16.93 19.88 -1.63
N LEU A 311 -16.28 20.91 -2.18
CA LEU A 311 -15.15 21.54 -1.48
C LEU A 311 -15.60 22.31 -0.24
N PHE A 312 -16.61 23.19 -0.34
CA PHE A 312 -17.12 23.91 0.81
C PHE A 312 -17.87 23.01 1.80
N ARG A 313 -18.58 22.00 1.29
CA ARG A 313 -19.38 21.11 2.13
C ARG A 313 -18.54 20.13 2.92
N HIS A 314 -17.49 19.56 2.33
CA HIS A 314 -16.67 18.48 2.90
C HIS A 314 -15.21 18.89 3.15
N GLY A 315 -14.84 20.12 2.86
CA GLY A 315 -13.48 20.64 3.05
C GLY A 315 -12.46 20.22 1.98
N SER A 316 -12.76 19.20 1.20
CA SER A 316 -11.95 18.72 0.07
C SER A 316 -12.72 17.65 -0.70
N THR A 317 -12.14 17.10 -1.77
CA THR A 317 -12.69 15.93 -2.47
C THR A 317 -12.56 14.63 -1.67
N GLY A 318 -11.85 14.61 -0.55
CA GLY A 318 -11.67 13.50 0.37
C GLY A 318 -10.71 12.39 -0.08
N VAL A 319 -10.37 12.33 -1.36
CA VAL A 319 -9.57 11.20 -1.90
C VAL A 319 -8.17 11.11 -1.30
N ARG A 320 -7.51 12.26 -1.05
CA ARG A 320 -6.19 12.33 -0.40
C ARG A 320 -6.26 11.87 1.05
N ALA A 321 -7.25 12.34 1.79
CA ALA A 321 -7.46 11.95 3.19
C ALA A 321 -7.65 10.43 3.31
N ALA A 322 -8.43 9.83 2.42
CA ALA A 322 -8.64 8.39 2.37
C ALA A 322 -7.34 7.60 2.11
N ILE A 323 -6.49 8.04 1.17
CA ILE A 323 -5.18 7.41 0.91
C ILE A 323 -4.28 7.49 2.16
N ASN A 324 -4.16 8.66 2.77
CA ASN A 324 -3.36 8.83 3.96
C ASN A 324 -3.85 7.95 5.11
N ALA A 325 -5.14 7.93 5.37
CA ALA A 325 -5.76 7.09 6.40
C ALA A 325 -5.53 5.58 6.15
N ALA A 326 -5.58 5.13 4.90
CA ALA A 326 -5.27 3.74 4.57
C ALA A 326 -3.81 3.39 4.90
N VAL A 327 -2.87 4.30 4.61
CA VAL A 327 -1.46 4.08 4.97
C VAL A 327 -1.27 4.09 6.48
N ASP A 328 -1.87 5.03 7.19
CA ASP A 328 -1.79 5.13 8.66
C ASP A 328 -2.38 3.88 9.33
N LEU A 329 -3.51 3.38 8.84
CA LEU A 329 -4.13 2.14 9.31
C LEU A 329 -3.25 0.91 9.08
N SER A 330 -2.38 0.91 8.07
CA SER A 330 -1.45 -0.19 7.79
C SER A 330 -0.35 -0.37 8.86
N ASN A 331 -0.37 0.48 9.89
CA ASN A 331 0.61 0.48 11.00
C ASN A 331 2.06 0.60 10.50
N THR A 332 2.27 1.54 9.57
CA THR A 332 3.59 1.85 9.01
C THR A 332 4.16 3.14 9.59
N VAL A 333 5.46 3.25 9.55
CA VAL A 333 6.23 4.45 9.91
C VAL A 333 7.22 4.78 8.80
N VAL A 334 7.67 6.04 8.73
CA VAL A 334 8.63 6.48 7.72
C VAL A 334 10.03 6.51 8.33
N ALA A 335 10.99 5.89 7.66
CA ALA A 335 12.41 5.97 7.98
C ALA A 335 13.16 6.72 6.87
N TYR A 336 14.10 7.58 7.26
CA TYR A 336 14.96 8.36 6.38
C TYR A 336 16.41 7.91 6.53
N PRO A 337 16.87 6.95 5.72
CA PRO A 337 18.27 6.53 5.73
C PRO A 337 19.15 7.61 5.14
N VAL A 338 20.20 7.98 5.88
CA VAL A 338 21.18 8.98 5.46
C VAL A 338 22.61 8.45 5.62
N LYS A 339 23.55 8.98 4.84
CA LYS A 339 24.97 8.71 5.00
C LYS A 339 25.62 9.69 6.01
N SER A 340 25.11 10.93 6.06
CA SER A 340 25.60 11.99 6.94
C SER A 340 24.46 12.52 7.82
N LEU A 341 24.60 12.39 9.14
CA LEU A 341 23.67 12.98 10.11
C LEU A 341 23.82 14.51 10.23
N LYS A 342 24.96 15.07 9.80
CA LYS A 342 25.21 16.53 9.81
C LYS A 342 24.43 17.25 8.70
N ASN A 343 24.45 16.68 7.51
CA ASN A 343 23.88 17.31 6.30
C ASN A 343 22.63 16.60 5.81
N PHE A 344 22.26 15.45 6.39
CA PHE A 344 21.13 14.60 6.02
C PHE A 344 21.18 14.13 4.56
N THR A 345 22.39 13.91 4.03
CA THR A 345 22.61 13.49 2.65
C THR A 345 22.68 11.97 2.52
N THR A 346 22.22 11.45 1.41
CA THR A 346 22.42 10.05 0.98
C THR A 346 23.83 9.82 0.45
N ALA A 347 24.13 8.61 -0.02
CA ALA A 347 25.40 8.29 -0.66
C ALA A 347 25.61 9.08 -1.96
N GLU A 348 24.54 9.39 -2.66
CA GLU A 348 24.49 10.16 -3.91
C GLU A 348 24.60 11.69 -3.67
N GLY A 349 24.56 12.14 -2.41
CA GLY A 349 24.62 13.54 -2.03
C GLY A 349 23.27 14.26 -1.92
N ASP A 350 22.15 13.56 -2.19
CA ASP A 350 20.81 14.14 -2.12
C ASP A 350 20.33 14.29 -0.67
N VAL A 351 19.87 15.48 -0.28
CA VAL A 351 19.33 15.75 1.06
C VAL A 351 17.98 15.07 1.23
N PHE A 352 17.82 14.24 2.25
CA PHE A 352 16.65 13.40 2.47
C PHE A 352 16.21 12.63 1.20
N GLY A 353 17.18 12.14 0.41
CA GLY A 353 16.92 11.49 -0.86
C GLY A 353 16.00 10.27 -0.75
N HIS A 354 16.14 9.48 0.32
CA HIS A 354 15.32 8.30 0.55
C HIS A 354 14.31 8.50 1.68
N ALA A 355 13.09 8.01 1.46
CA ALA A 355 12.06 7.82 2.47
C ALA A 355 11.48 6.42 2.30
N VAL A 356 11.51 5.60 3.34
CA VAL A 356 11.14 4.20 3.29
C VAL A 356 10.00 3.94 4.28
N LEU A 357 8.88 3.40 3.78
CA LEU A 357 7.80 2.91 4.64
C LEU A 357 8.18 1.54 5.20
N VAL A 358 8.11 1.40 6.52
CA VAL A 358 8.37 0.16 7.24
C VAL A 358 7.23 -0.10 8.23
N ARG A 359 6.96 -1.35 8.56
CA ARG A 359 5.97 -1.67 9.59
C ARG A 359 6.48 -1.19 10.95
N LYS A 360 5.58 -0.65 11.75
CA LYS A 360 5.88 -0.32 13.15
C LYS A 360 6.33 -1.59 13.89
N GLY A 361 7.44 -1.50 14.60
CA GLY A 361 8.06 -2.65 15.25
C GLY A 361 9.10 -3.39 14.40
N THR A 362 9.31 -2.99 13.13
CA THR A 362 10.45 -3.48 12.33
C THR A 362 11.75 -3.08 13.02
N THR A 363 12.70 -4.01 13.14
CA THR A 363 13.99 -3.75 13.80
C THR A 363 14.93 -2.94 12.93
N VAL A 364 15.86 -2.25 13.55
CA VAL A 364 16.89 -1.43 12.86
C VAL A 364 17.65 -2.28 11.83
N ARG A 365 17.98 -3.53 12.16
CA ARG A 365 18.66 -4.46 11.24
C ARG A 365 17.78 -4.85 10.05
N GLU A 366 16.50 -5.11 10.28
CA GLU A 366 15.56 -5.40 9.19
C GLU A 366 15.38 -4.21 8.25
N ILE A 367 15.39 -2.98 8.78
CA ILE A 367 15.37 -1.77 7.94
C ILE A 367 16.60 -1.69 7.05
N ALA A 368 17.80 -2.03 7.57
CA ALA A 368 19.00 -2.08 6.74
C ALA A 368 18.86 -3.04 5.55
N HIS A 369 18.24 -4.20 5.75
CA HIS A 369 17.94 -5.16 4.69
C HIS A 369 16.90 -4.64 3.68
N ILE A 370 15.87 -3.93 4.16
CA ILE A 370 14.84 -3.33 3.31
C ILE A 370 15.42 -2.25 2.40
N ILE A 371 16.36 -1.45 2.91
CA ILE A 371 17.01 -0.38 2.13
C ILE A 371 17.91 -0.98 1.05
N SER A 372 18.73 -1.95 1.41
CA SER A 372 19.60 -2.68 0.48
C SER A 372 20.04 -4.00 1.10
N PRO A 373 19.89 -5.13 0.36
CA PRO A 373 20.43 -6.42 0.80
C PRO A 373 21.93 -6.35 1.17
N THR A 374 22.71 -5.55 0.45
CA THR A 374 24.15 -5.37 0.70
C THR A 374 24.39 -4.63 2.03
N VAL A 375 23.60 -3.60 2.33
CA VAL A 375 23.69 -2.88 3.61
C VAL A 375 23.31 -3.79 4.77
N GLY A 376 22.23 -4.57 4.62
CA GLY A 376 21.79 -5.52 5.62
C GLY A 376 22.78 -6.66 5.88
N ALA A 377 23.38 -7.24 4.82
CA ALA A 377 24.35 -8.31 4.94
C ALA A 377 25.65 -7.85 5.61
N ASN A 378 26.08 -6.60 5.36
CA ASN A 378 27.31 -6.01 5.91
C ASN A 378 27.02 -5.06 7.09
N PHE A 379 25.86 -5.15 7.72
CA PHE A 379 25.47 -4.29 8.83
C PHE A 379 26.46 -4.38 10.00
N ALA A 380 26.99 -3.26 10.42
CA ALA A 380 27.85 -3.16 11.60
C ALA A 380 27.09 -2.53 12.78
N TYR A 381 26.55 -1.36 12.58
CA TYR A 381 25.70 -0.64 13.54
C TYR A 381 24.93 0.48 12.86
N ALA A 382 23.93 1.01 13.55
CA ALA A 382 23.20 2.20 13.13
C ALA A 382 23.35 3.33 14.16
N GLU A 383 23.21 4.57 13.71
CA GLU A 383 23.22 5.78 14.52
C GLU A 383 21.93 6.57 14.26
N GLY A 384 21.23 6.98 15.33
CA GLY A 384 20.11 7.91 15.28
C GLY A 384 20.58 9.34 15.04
N GLU A 385 19.63 10.27 14.90
CA GLU A 385 19.89 11.69 14.65
C GLU A 385 20.73 12.34 15.77
N ASP A 386 20.53 11.90 17.00
CA ASP A 386 21.28 12.33 18.20
C ASP A 386 22.71 11.76 18.27
N GLY A 387 23.13 10.97 17.29
CA GLY A 387 24.41 10.27 17.26
C GLY A 387 24.48 9.05 18.18
N ARG A 388 23.38 8.69 18.87
CA ARG A 388 23.31 7.48 19.68
C ARG A 388 23.33 6.25 18.78
N ARG A 389 24.09 5.23 19.17
CA ARG A 389 23.99 3.92 18.53
C ARG A 389 22.67 3.27 18.86
N LEU A 390 21.97 2.83 17.82
CA LEU A 390 20.72 2.08 17.92
C LEU A 390 21.06 0.60 17.97
N PRO A 391 20.53 -0.17 18.97
CA PRO A 391 20.61 -1.62 18.97
C PRO A 391 20.06 -2.22 17.69
N GLU A 392 20.63 -3.33 17.22
CA GLU A 392 20.22 -3.96 15.96
C GLU A 392 18.77 -4.51 16.01
N ASP A 393 18.35 -4.91 17.19
CA ASP A 393 17.03 -5.47 17.52
C ASP A 393 16.04 -4.39 18.04
N GLU A 394 16.46 -3.10 18.12
CA GLU A 394 15.58 -2.02 18.54
C GLU A 394 14.41 -1.86 17.57
N PRO A 395 13.16 -1.98 18.05
CA PRO A 395 11.99 -1.83 17.19
C PRO A 395 11.71 -0.36 16.89
N VAL A 396 11.50 -0.02 15.63
CA VAL A 396 11.11 1.32 15.21
C VAL A 396 9.62 1.51 15.42
N VAL A 397 9.25 2.45 16.30
CA VAL A 397 7.87 2.72 16.71
C VAL A 397 7.40 4.13 16.36
N THR A 398 8.32 5.03 16.04
CA THR A 398 8.02 6.43 15.71
C THR A 398 8.28 6.71 14.23
N THR A 399 7.42 7.55 13.63
CA THR A 399 7.64 8.03 12.26
C THR A 399 8.81 9.04 12.20
N ASN A 400 9.29 9.33 10.98
CA ASN A 400 10.38 10.26 10.71
C ASN A 400 11.72 9.87 11.36
N LEU A 401 11.97 8.56 11.52
CA LEU A 401 13.26 8.08 11.99
C LEU A 401 14.36 8.44 10.99
N ILE A 402 15.28 9.33 11.40
CA ILE A 402 16.50 9.61 10.66
C ILE A 402 17.59 8.66 11.17
N VAL A 403 18.13 7.84 10.26
CA VAL A 403 19.06 6.76 10.62
C VAL A 403 20.23 6.68 9.65
N LYS A 404 21.44 6.56 10.22
CA LYS A 404 22.68 6.31 9.46
C LYS A 404 23.12 4.87 9.71
N PHE A 405 23.29 4.12 8.62
CA PHE A 405 23.83 2.77 8.66
C PHE A 405 25.34 2.77 8.39
N THR A 406 26.07 2.06 9.21
CA THR A 406 27.49 1.79 9.03
C THR A 406 27.67 0.31 8.71
N THR A 407 28.40 0.02 7.63
CA THR A 407 28.67 -1.34 7.18
C THR A 407 30.14 -1.71 7.45
N VAL A 408 30.39 -2.99 7.71
CA VAL A 408 31.76 -3.54 7.73
C VAL A 408 32.26 -3.51 6.28
N ALA A 409 33.46 -2.97 6.03
CA ALA A 409 34.07 -3.03 4.71
C ALA A 409 34.19 -4.51 4.31
N SER A 410 33.55 -4.88 3.22
CA SER A 410 33.68 -6.23 2.66
C SER A 410 35.16 -6.50 2.37
N LYS A 411 35.72 -7.59 2.90
CA LYS A 411 37.09 -8.03 2.59
C LYS A 411 37.31 -8.39 1.11
N GLU A 412 36.29 -8.26 0.26
CA GLU A 412 36.33 -8.52 -1.18
C GLU A 412 36.89 -7.38 -2.03
N GLY A 413 37.36 -6.28 -1.42
CA GLY A 413 38.07 -5.20 -2.13
C GLY A 413 39.56 -5.46 -2.38
N GLN A 414 40.10 -6.63 -2.00
CA GLN A 414 41.39 -7.14 -2.42
C GLN A 414 41.21 -8.34 -3.37
N ALA A 415 40.42 -8.14 -4.42
CA ALA A 415 40.56 -9.01 -5.57
C ALA A 415 41.93 -8.71 -6.19
N SER A 416 42.79 -9.71 -6.16
CA SER A 416 44.09 -9.78 -6.82
C SER A 416 44.00 -9.13 -8.20
N ALA A 417 45.00 -8.28 -8.50
CA ALA A 417 45.22 -7.74 -9.83
C ALA A 417 45.09 -8.88 -10.88
N PRO A 418 44.45 -8.62 -12.04
CA PRO A 418 44.38 -9.64 -13.07
C PRO A 418 45.79 -10.12 -13.41
N PRO A 419 46.00 -11.44 -13.61
CA PRO A 419 47.32 -11.94 -13.99
C PRO A 419 47.76 -11.23 -15.26
N PRO A 420 49.06 -10.95 -15.42
CA PRO A 420 49.59 -10.29 -16.60
C PRO A 420 49.20 -11.10 -17.83
N PRO A 421 48.95 -10.47 -18.98
CA PRO A 421 48.56 -11.16 -20.19
C PRO A 421 49.63 -12.21 -20.55
N VAL A 422 49.20 -13.44 -20.76
CA VAL A 422 50.04 -14.54 -21.25
C VAL A 422 50.46 -14.15 -22.65
N GLU A 423 51.77 -13.92 -22.87
CA GLU A 423 52.34 -13.76 -24.21
C GLU A 423 52.09 -15.02 -25.00
N ASP A 424 51.28 -14.92 -26.03
CA ASP A 424 51.11 -15.97 -27.03
C ASP A 424 52.44 -16.24 -27.74
N LYS A 425 53.12 -17.31 -27.32
CA LYS A 425 54.24 -17.86 -28.07
C LYS A 425 53.71 -18.39 -29.39
N LYS A 426 54.02 -17.68 -30.49
CA LYS A 426 53.77 -18.13 -31.87
C LYS A 426 54.29 -19.56 -32.07
N PRO A 427 53.52 -20.47 -32.65
CA PRO A 427 54.00 -21.84 -32.99
C PRO A 427 55.11 -21.77 -34.01
N LYS A 428 56.22 -22.43 -33.69
CA LYS A 428 57.33 -22.65 -34.64
C LYS A 428 56.81 -23.46 -35.84
N LYS A 429 57.04 -22.92 -37.04
CA LYS A 429 56.83 -23.64 -38.31
C LYS A 429 57.74 -24.88 -38.36
N GLU A 430 57.11 -26.04 -38.28
CA GLU A 430 57.78 -27.31 -38.68
C GLU A 430 57.96 -27.36 -40.22
N LYS A 431 59.21 -27.60 -40.62
CA LYS A 431 59.59 -27.79 -42.02
C LYS A 431 59.02 -29.13 -42.53
N ALA A 432 58.23 -29.05 -43.57
CA ALA A 432 57.80 -30.20 -44.33
C ALA A 432 59.00 -30.99 -44.86
N LYS A 433 59.09 -32.27 -44.55
CA LYS A 433 59.94 -33.23 -45.14
C LYS A 433 59.26 -33.66 -46.45
N GLU A 434 59.96 -33.43 -47.57
CA GLU A 434 59.69 -34.02 -48.86
C GLU A 434 59.78 -35.56 -48.79
N THR A 435 58.77 -36.23 -49.29
CA THR A 435 58.77 -37.66 -49.57
C THR A 435 58.94 -37.83 -51.09
N PRO A 436 59.83 -38.70 -51.54
CA PRO A 436 60.08 -38.89 -53.00
C PRO A 436 58.97 -39.75 -53.59
N SER A 437 58.67 -39.38 -54.88
CA SER A 437 57.86 -40.15 -55.82
C SER A 437 58.50 -41.49 -56.17
N LEU A 438 57.70 -42.53 -56.20
CA LEU A 438 57.94 -43.76 -56.97
C LEU A 438 56.68 -44.11 -57.74
N GLU A 439 56.85 -44.14 -59.07
CA GLU A 439 56.10 -44.81 -60.15
C GLU A 439 54.59 -45.00 -60.01
#